data_827899cc6b6637309b1e666a0a757e6d
#
_entry.id   827899cc6b6637309b1e666a0a757e6d
#
_cell.length_a   1.000
_cell.length_b   1.000
_cell.length_c   1.000
_cell.angle_alpha   90.00
_cell.angle_beta   90.00
_cell.angle_gamma   90.00
#
_symmetry.space_group_name_H-M   'P 1'
#
loop_
_entity.id
_entity.type
_entity.pdbx_description
1 polymer ?
#
loop_
_entity_poly.entity_id
_entity_poly.type
_entity_poly.pdbx_seq_one_letter_code
_entity_poly.pdbx_strand_id
1 'polypeptide(L)'
;MAEAVAGVAPARVDVARRPFLTEAQVATILIVVLGAVLVIIIALPLWSLLSKSFQDANGAFVGLRNYWIYFSTPTLFASLFNSVWVAALSTAIVVPLAFIYAYGLTRSCMPAKGAFYAAALLPIFAPSLLSALSLIYIFGNQGFLRQALLGASVYGPIGIVIAEVLYCFPHALLILVTALALSDGRLYEAAAALGTSRRRVFWTITLPGARYGIISAAFVVFTLVVTDFGIPKVIGGQFSVLATDAYKQVVGQQNFPMGAVVGMILLVPAVLAFFVDRVVQRRQVALLSSRAVPYEPKPDGRWDAAFLTYALVVGGLIVATYGVAVWASFISYWPYNLALTLKNYIFENADPGGWEPYFNSLRMAALAATIGTALIFTGAYLIEKLKIFAVGRAFAQFLAMLPMAVPGLVLGLGYVFFFNATWNPLNVFYGTLTVLVINTIAHFYTVAHITATTALKQIDGEFEAVSASLKVPFWRTFGRITVPICMPAILDIAVYFFVNALTTVSAVIFLYGPATKLAAIAIVHMDEMGASAAAAGMASMIVFTALGAKLLQILLDRVLFMRLQAWRKR
;
A
#
# COMPACT_ATOMS: atom_id res chain seq x y z
N MET A 1 -29.20 52.64 66.26
CA MET A 1 -28.40 52.37 65.04
C MET A 1 -28.25 50.85 64.96
N ALA A 2 -29.09 50.27 64.16
CA ALA A 2 -29.04 48.80 63.88
C ALA A 2 -28.79 48.69 62.37
N GLU A 3 -27.55 48.32 61.99
CA GLU A 3 -27.20 48.09 60.63
C GLU A 3 -27.53 46.62 60.23
N ALA A 4 -28.22 46.53 59.15
CA ALA A 4 -28.67 45.26 58.54
C ALA A 4 -27.51 44.47 58.04
N VAL A 5 -27.32 43.25 58.56
CA VAL A 5 -26.47 42.24 57.99
C VAL A 5 -27.22 41.58 56.82
N ALA A 6 -26.85 41.95 55.59
CA ALA A 6 -27.37 41.33 54.38
C ALA A 6 -26.88 39.93 54.32
N GLY A 7 -27.78 38.91 54.35
CA GLY A 7 -27.52 37.50 54.22
C GLY A 7 -26.98 37.18 52.82
N VAL A 8 -25.73 36.76 52.74
CA VAL A 8 -25.16 36.14 51.54
C VAL A 8 -25.84 34.79 51.38
N ALA A 9 -26.67 34.66 50.33
CA ALA A 9 -27.26 33.37 49.97
C ALA A 9 -26.15 32.36 49.65
N PRO A 10 -26.23 31.12 50.17
CA PRO A 10 -25.20 30.11 49.86
C PRO A 10 -25.21 29.82 48.37
N ALA A 11 -24.03 29.95 47.74
CA ALA A 11 -23.84 29.56 46.36
C ALA A 11 -24.32 28.10 46.19
N ARG A 12 -25.29 27.89 45.30
CA ARG A 12 -25.69 26.53 44.90
C ARG A 12 -24.45 25.83 44.37
N VAL A 13 -23.92 24.90 45.15
CA VAL A 13 -22.94 23.92 44.69
C VAL A 13 -23.66 23.05 43.67
N ASP A 14 -23.45 23.35 42.39
CA ASP A 14 -23.86 22.44 41.32
C ASP A 14 -23.19 21.09 41.59
N VAL A 15 -23.94 20.15 42.11
CA VAL A 15 -23.51 18.76 42.28
C VAL A 15 -23.33 18.23 40.87
N ALA A 16 -22.11 18.35 40.36
CA ALA A 16 -21.73 17.81 39.07
C ALA A 16 -22.17 16.32 39.05
N ARG A 17 -23.20 16.04 38.25
CA ARG A 17 -23.67 14.65 38.04
C ARG A 17 -22.45 13.81 37.75
N ARG A 18 -22.13 12.87 38.63
CA ARG A 18 -21.02 11.93 38.41
C ARG A 18 -21.28 11.25 37.06
N PRO A 19 -20.36 11.32 36.10
CA PRO A 19 -20.57 10.67 34.82
C PRO A 19 -20.81 9.17 35.08
N PHE A 20 -21.76 8.58 34.36
CA PHE A 20 -22.18 7.19 34.48
C PHE A 20 -21.01 6.20 34.31
N LEU A 21 -19.97 6.59 33.56
CA LEU A 21 -18.73 5.86 33.32
C LEU A 21 -17.52 6.72 33.64
N THR A 22 -16.52 6.14 34.28
CA THR A 22 -15.22 6.79 34.45
C THR A 22 -14.47 6.88 33.11
N GLU A 23 -13.57 7.83 32.98
CA GLU A 23 -12.71 7.98 31.81
C GLU A 23 -11.95 6.70 31.45
N ALA A 24 -11.44 5.99 32.48
CA ALA A 24 -10.77 4.70 32.32
C ALA A 24 -11.71 3.59 31.76
N GLN A 25 -12.96 3.58 32.19
CA GLN A 25 -13.94 2.62 31.67
C GLN A 25 -14.30 2.91 30.22
N VAL A 26 -14.50 4.18 29.85
CA VAL A 26 -14.74 4.58 28.45
C VAL A 26 -13.57 4.17 27.56
N ALA A 27 -12.34 4.47 27.99
CA ALA A 27 -11.14 4.08 27.25
C ALA A 27 -11.01 2.57 27.09
N THR A 28 -11.27 1.80 28.15
CA THR A 28 -11.25 0.33 28.09
C THR A 28 -12.30 -0.21 27.12
N ILE A 29 -13.54 0.31 27.17
CA ILE A 29 -14.61 -0.10 26.25
C ILE A 29 -14.20 0.18 24.81
N LEU A 30 -13.64 1.38 24.51
CA LEU A 30 -13.21 1.72 23.16
C LEU A 30 -12.08 0.82 22.65
N ILE A 31 -11.12 0.44 23.51
CA ILE A 31 -10.06 -0.51 23.14
C ILE A 31 -10.63 -1.91 22.88
N VAL A 32 -11.60 -2.37 23.67
CA VAL A 32 -12.28 -3.65 23.46
C VAL A 32 -13.07 -3.64 22.17
N VAL A 33 -13.82 -2.56 21.88
CA VAL A 33 -14.56 -2.39 20.62
C VAL A 33 -13.60 -2.39 19.43
N LEU A 34 -12.50 -1.65 19.51
CA LEU A 34 -11.46 -1.66 18.47
C LEU A 34 -10.93 -3.09 18.25
N GLY A 35 -10.58 -3.80 19.31
CA GLY A 35 -10.12 -5.19 19.24
C GLY A 35 -11.16 -6.11 18.59
N ALA A 36 -12.43 -5.99 18.96
CA ALA A 36 -13.53 -6.76 18.37
C ALA A 36 -13.70 -6.46 16.87
N VAL A 37 -13.66 -5.18 16.48
CA VAL A 37 -13.72 -4.78 15.06
C VAL A 37 -12.56 -5.41 14.29
N LEU A 38 -11.33 -5.32 14.80
CA LEU A 38 -10.16 -5.90 14.14
C LEU A 38 -10.23 -7.44 14.05
N VAL A 39 -10.76 -8.11 15.06
CA VAL A 39 -11.02 -9.56 14.99
C VAL A 39 -12.00 -9.88 13.87
N ILE A 40 -13.10 -9.15 13.76
CA ILE A 40 -14.15 -9.39 12.75
C ILE A 40 -13.62 -9.14 11.33
N ILE A 41 -12.86 -8.04 11.13
CA ILE A 41 -12.46 -7.65 9.77
C ILE A 41 -11.12 -8.27 9.34
N ILE A 42 -10.30 -8.82 10.25
CA ILE A 42 -8.99 -9.40 9.92
C ILE A 42 -8.92 -10.87 10.32
N ALA A 43 -9.10 -11.18 11.63
CA ALA A 43 -8.81 -12.50 12.14
C ALA A 43 -9.84 -13.57 11.69
N LEU A 44 -11.13 -13.27 11.71
CA LEU A 44 -12.18 -14.22 11.32
C LEU A 44 -12.16 -14.57 9.83
N PRO A 45 -11.98 -13.63 8.88
CA PRO A 45 -11.77 -13.98 7.48
C PRO A 45 -10.56 -14.87 7.25
N LEU A 46 -9.43 -14.60 7.90
CA LEU A 46 -8.23 -15.46 7.80
C LEU A 46 -8.46 -16.84 8.41
N TRP A 47 -9.16 -16.91 9.52
CA TRP A 47 -9.57 -18.18 10.11
C TRP A 47 -10.48 -18.99 9.19
N SER A 48 -11.44 -18.33 8.53
CA SER A 48 -12.34 -18.97 7.56
C SER A 48 -11.59 -19.55 6.37
N LEU A 49 -10.59 -18.81 5.85
CA LEU A 49 -9.71 -19.31 4.81
C LEU A 49 -8.90 -20.53 5.26
N LEU A 50 -8.27 -20.44 6.43
CA LEU A 50 -7.49 -21.53 7.01
C LEU A 50 -8.37 -22.77 7.20
N SER A 51 -9.55 -22.62 7.81
CA SER A 51 -10.50 -23.71 8.00
C SER A 51 -10.93 -24.36 6.69
N LYS A 52 -11.20 -23.55 5.65
CA LYS A 52 -11.63 -24.03 4.33
C LYS A 52 -10.56 -24.84 3.62
N SER A 53 -9.28 -24.58 3.84
CA SER A 53 -8.18 -25.33 3.23
C SER A 53 -8.08 -26.80 3.71
N PHE A 54 -8.69 -27.10 4.87
CA PHE A 54 -8.76 -28.46 5.45
C PHE A 54 -10.10 -29.17 5.21
N GLN A 55 -11.00 -28.56 4.42
CA GLN A 55 -12.33 -29.10 4.11
C GLN A 55 -12.41 -29.58 2.66
N ASP A 56 -13.32 -30.51 2.39
CA ASP A 56 -13.72 -30.85 1.03
C ASP A 56 -14.80 -29.87 0.48
N ALA A 57 -15.32 -30.18 -0.71
CA ALA A 57 -16.38 -29.38 -1.35
C ALA A 57 -17.67 -29.35 -0.50
N ASN A 58 -17.95 -30.38 0.30
CA ASN A 58 -19.14 -30.53 1.13
C ASN A 58 -18.94 -29.93 2.55
N GLY A 59 -17.74 -29.43 2.85
CA GLY A 59 -17.41 -28.87 4.16
C GLY A 59 -16.92 -29.90 5.19
N ALA A 60 -16.74 -31.17 4.80
CA ALA A 60 -16.19 -32.19 5.69
C ALA A 60 -14.68 -32.01 5.88
N PHE A 61 -14.19 -32.25 7.08
CA PHE A 61 -12.76 -32.14 7.40
C PHE A 61 -11.97 -33.30 6.77
N VAL A 62 -10.99 -32.97 5.94
CA VAL A 62 -10.16 -33.93 5.19
C VAL A 62 -8.67 -33.88 5.57
N GLY A 63 -8.30 -33.17 6.61
CA GLY A 63 -6.92 -33.00 7.05
C GLY A 63 -6.05 -32.38 5.97
N LEU A 64 -4.85 -32.93 5.75
CA LEU A 64 -3.88 -32.41 4.78
C LEU A 64 -4.08 -32.94 3.35
N ARG A 65 -5.19 -33.61 3.04
CA ARG A 65 -5.43 -34.22 1.72
C ARG A 65 -5.36 -33.19 0.58
N ASN A 66 -5.93 -32.00 0.76
CA ASN A 66 -5.92 -30.94 -0.26
C ASN A 66 -4.49 -30.45 -0.54
N TYR A 67 -3.66 -30.34 0.50
CA TYR A 67 -2.25 -29.97 0.35
C TYR A 67 -1.47 -31.06 -0.39
N TRP A 68 -1.75 -32.34 -0.07
CA TRP A 68 -1.15 -33.46 -0.80
C TRP A 68 -1.50 -33.43 -2.30
N ILE A 69 -2.78 -33.19 -2.63
CA ILE A 69 -3.23 -33.05 -4.03
C ILE A 69 -2.50 -31.89 -4.70
N TYR A 70 -2.36 -30.74 -4.01
CA TYR A 70 -1.65 -29.59 -4.56
C TYR A 70 -0.20 -29.93 -4.94
N PHE A 71 0.56 -30.52 -4.02
CA PHE A 71 1.97 -30.85 -4.26
C PHE A 71 2.18 -32.03 -5.20
N SER A 72 1.18 -32.91 -5.35
CA SER A 72 1.20 -34.04 -6.28
C SER A 72 0.77 -33.66 -7.69
N THR A 73 0.17 -32.48 -7.90
CA THR A 73 -0.29 -32.00 -9.21
C THR A 73 0.79 -31.14 -9.85
N PRO A 74 1.45 -31.60 -10.94
CA PRO A 74 2.61 -30.89 -11.51
C PRO A 74 2.31 -29.45 -11.93
N THR A 75 1.12 -29.20 -12.47
CA THR A 75 0.72 -27.85 -12.92
C THR A 75 0.53 -26.87 -11.77
N LEU A 76 0.00 -27.33 -10.63
CA LEU A 76 -0.18 -26.49 -9.43
C LEU A 76 1.18 -26.24 -8.76
N PHE A 77 2.01 -27.26 -8.64
CA PHE A 77 3.36 -27.11 -8.07
C PHE A 77 4.26 -26.21 -8.93
N ALA A 78 4.11 -26.26 -10.25
CA ALA A 78 4.86 -25.38 -11.15
C ALA A 78 4.57 -23.90 -10.92
N SER A 79 3.34 -23.53 -10.55
CA SER A 79 3.00 -22.12 -10.28
C SER A 79 3.69 -21.56 -9.03
N LEU A 80 3.94 -22.40 -8.03
CA LEU A 80 4.75 -22.04 -6.86
C LEU A 80 6.19 -21.72 -7.28
N PHE A 81 6.82 -22.61 -8.05
CA PHE A 81 8.17 -22.40 -8.56
C PHE A 81 8.23 -21.14 -9.43
N ASN A 82 7.28 -20.98 -10.34
CA ASN A 82 7.18 -19.82 -11.21
C ASN A 82 7.10 -18.51 -10.42
N SER A 83 6.26 -18.45 -9.39
CA SER A 83 6.12 -17.26 -8.54
C SER A 83 7.42 -16.91 -7.82
N VAL A 84 8.09 -17.91 -7.26
CA VAL A 84 9.32 -17.70 -6.47
C VAL A 84 10.46 -17.21 -7.36
N TRP A 85 10.70 -17.85 -8.52
CA TRP A 85 11.82 -17.46 -9.37
C TRP A 85 11.57 -16.11 -10.08
N VAL A 86 10.33 -15.81 -10.51
CA VAL A 86 9.97 -14.49 -11.07
C VAL A 86 10.19 -13.40 -10.02
N ALA A 87 9.73 -13.64 -8.77
CA ALA A 87 9.94 -12.69 -7.70
C ALA A 87 11.42 -12.49 -7.35
N ALA A 88 12.20 -13.59 -7.31
CA ALA A 88 13.64 -13.51 -7.08
C ALA A 88 14.36 -12.74 -8.19
N LEU A 89 14.04 -13.02 -9.46
CA LEU A 89 14.64 -12.34 -10.61
C LEU A 89 14.24 -10.87 -10.66
N SER A 90 12.96 -10.53 -10.49
CA SER A 90 12.48 -9.15 -10.44
C SER A 90 13.15 -8.37 -9.32
N THR A 91 13.26 -8.97 -8.13
CA THR A 91 13.96 -8.38 -6.99
C THR A 91 15.45 -8.12 -7.28
N ALA A 92 16.12 -9.10 -7.88
CA ALA A 92 17.53 -9.00 -8.25
C ALA A 92 17.81 -7.89 -9.27
N ILE A 93 16.82 -7.52 -10.07
CA ILE A 93 16.90 -6.41 -11.04
C ILE A 93 16.49 -5.07 -10.40
N VAL A 94 15.33 -5.04 -9.72
CA VAL A 94 14.76 -3.80 -9.15
C VAL A 94 15.68 -3.18 -8.11
N VAL A 95 16.18 -3.98 -7.16
CA VAL A 95 16.90 -3.43 -6.01
C VAL A 95 18.20 -2.74 -6.41
N PRO A 96 19.07 -3.31 -7.28
CA PRO A 96 20.24 -2.59 -7.77
C PRO A 96 19.90 -1.34 -8.60
N LEU A 97 18.88 -1.42 -9.49
CA LEU A 97 18.47 -0.26 -10.29
C LEU A 97 17.97 0.88 -9.39
N ALA A 98 17.09 0.57 -8.44
CA ALA A 98 16.57 1.56 -7.49
C ALA A 98 17.66 2.06 -6.54
N PHE A 99 18.65 1.22 -6.16
CA PHE A 99 19.77 1.64 -5.34
C PHE A 99 20.66 2.68 -6.04
N ILE A 100 21.01 2.44 -7.31
CA ILE A 100 21.80 3.40 -8.11
C ILE A 100 21.03 4.72 -8.26
N TYR A 101 19.72 4.65 -8.48
CA TYR A 101 18.86 5.83 -8.59
C TYR A 101 18.80 6.60 -7.25
N ALA A 102 18.54 5.91 -6.14
CA ALA A 102 18.53 6.47 -4.80
C ALA A 102 19.88 7.09 -4.42
N TYR A 103 20.97 6.43 -4.82
CA TYR A 103 22.33 6.94 -4.62
C TYR A 103 22.55 8.25 -5.39
N GLY A 104 22.13 8.33 -6.65
CA GLY A 104 22.17 9.56 -7.44
C GLY A 104 21.38 10.70 -6.80
N LEU A 105 20.15 10.43 -6.33
CA LEU A 105 19.31 11.43 -5.66
C LEU A 105 19.94 11.96 -4.35
N THR A 106 20.60 11.10 -3.60
CA THR A 106 21.09 11.43 -2.24
C THR A 106 22.57 11.79 -2.19
N ARG A 107 23.39 11.36 -3.14
CA ARG A 107 24.87 11.46 -3.12
C ARG A 107 25.48 12.25 -4.28
N SER A 108 24.69 12.79 -5.19
CA SER A 108 25.13 13.70 -6.25
C SER A 108 24.55 15.10 -6.09
N CYS A 109 25.09 16.06 -6.83
CA CYS A 109 24.50 17.41 -6.98
C CYS A 109 23.80 17.59 -8.34
N MET A 110 23.31 16.49 -8.96
CA MET A 110 22.59 16.57 -10.24
C MET A 110 21.40 17.53 -10.16
N PRO A 111 21.08 18.29 -11.23
CA PRO A 111 19.94 19.20 -11.25
C PRO A 111 18.60 18.45 -11.25
N ALA A 112 17.52 19.17 -10.93
CA ALA A 112 16.14 18.70 -11.03
C ALA A 112 15.80 17.38 -10.27
N LYS A 113 16.49 17.08 -9.16
CA LYS A 113 16.25 15.87 -8.34
C LYS A 113 14.79 15.63 -8.01
N GLY A 114 14.03 16.70 -7.69
CA GLY A 114 12.61 16.61 -7.38
C GLY A 114 11.77 16.10 -8.55
N ALA A 115 12.08 16.52 -9.78
CA ALA A 115 11.39 16.06 -10.99
C ALA A 115 11.69 14.58 -11.27
N PHE A 116 12.95 14.15 -11.14
CA PHE A 116 13.34 12.75 -11.28
C PHE A 116 12.72 11.86 -10.18
N TYR A 117 12.67 12.35 -8.96
CA TYR A 117 11.99 11.66 -7.88
C TYR A 117 10.50 11.50 -8.17
N ALA A 118 9.81 12.56 -8.61
CA ALA A 118 8.40 12.50 -8.98
C ALA A 118 8.14 11.54 -10.16
N ALA A 119 9.01 11.57 -11.21
CA ALA A 119 8.92 10.65 -12.34
C ALA A 119 9.06 9.19 -11.91
N ALA A 120 10.00 8.90 -11.02
CA ALA A 120 10.22 7.55 -10.49
C ALA A 120 9.06 7.04 -9.61
N LEU A 121 8.26 7.93 -9.01
CA LEU A 121 7.09 7.58 -8.20
C LEU A 121 5.79 7.43 -9.00
N LEU A 122 5.79 7.75 -10.30
CA LEU A 122 4.60 7.68 -11.15
C LEU A 122 3.85 6.33 -11.07
N PRO A 123 4.53 5.16 -11.04
CA PRO A 123 3.86 3.87 -10.97
C PRO A 123 2.98 3.65 -9.73
N ILE A 124 3.23 4.35 -8.61
CA ILE A 124 2.39 4.23 -7.39
C ILE A 124 0.95 4.71 -7.63
N PHE A 125 0.76 5.67 -8.56
CA PHE A 125 -0.55 6.23 -8.87
C PHE A 125 -1.31 5.44 -9.93
N ALA A 126 -0.71 4.38 -10.47
CA ALA A 126 -1.28 3.53 -11.51
C ALA A 126 -1.64 2.16 -10.95
N PRO A 127 -2.75 1.54 -11.39
CA PRO A 127 -2.98 0.13 -11.12
C PRO A 127 -1.86 -0.71 -11.75
N SER A 128 -1.46 -1.83 -11.11
CA SER A 128 -0.39 -2.72 -11.62
C SER A 128 -0.68 -3.21 -13.04
N LEU A 129 -1.95 -3.38 -13.38
CA LEU A 129 -2.44 -3.70 -14.73
C LEU A 129 -1.93 -2.76 -15.82
N LEU A 130 -1.80 -1.46 -15.53
CA LEU A 130 -1.36 -0.47 -16.52
C LEU A 130 0.09 -0.71 -16.95
N SER A 131 0.95 -1.20 -16.05
CA SER A 131 2.32 -1.60 -16.40
C SER A 131 2.32 -2.71 -17.47
N ALA A 132 1.46 -3.72 -17.30
CA ALA A 132 1.32 -4.82 -18.24
C ALA A 132 0.73 -4.36 -19.58
N LEU A 133 -0.36 -3.57 -19.56
CA LEU A 133 -0.97 -3.00 -20.76
C LEU A 133 0.02 -2.12 -21.53
N SER A 134 0.81 -1.30 -20.85
CA SER A 134 1.85 -0.49 -21.48
C SER A 134 2.85 -1.32 -22.26
N LEU A 135 3.31 -2.44 -21.68
CA LEU A 135 4.24 -3.35 -22.34
C LEU A 135 3.60 -4.06 -23.53
N ILE A 136 2.31 -4.39 -23.47
CA ILE A 136 1.57 -4.96 -24.61
C ILE A 136 1.54 -3.97 -25.79
N TYR A 137 1.33 -2.67 -25.53
CA TYR A 137 1.39 -1.66 -26.58
C TYR A 137 2.79 -1.46 -27.15
N ILE A 138 3.84 -1.62 -26.33
CA ILE A 138 5.23 -1.42 -26.79
C ILE A 138 5.78 -2.68 -27.48
N PHE A 139 5.61 -3.88 -26.87
CA PHE A 139 6.29 -5.13 -27.25
C PHE A 139 5.34 -6.26 -27.64
N GLY A 140 4.03 -6.08 -27.51
CA GLY A 140 3.03 -7.09 -27.88
C GLY A 140 3.01 -7.43 -29.35
N ASN A 141 2.09 -8.28 -29.77
CA ASN A 141 1.99 -8.75 -31.16
C ASN A 141 1.85 -7.61 -32.20
N GLN A 142 1.29 -6.49 -31.80
CA GLN A 142 1.15 -5.27 -32.59
C GLN A 142 1.96 -4.08 -32.01
N GLY A 143 2.93 -4.38 -31.14
CA GLY A 143 3.75 -3.36 -30.49
C GLY A 143 4.82 -2.76 -31.42
N PHE A 144 5.11 -1.48 -31.27
CA PHE A 144 6.11 -0.77 -32.08
C PHE A 144 7.53 -1.36 -31.96
N LEU A 145 7.89 -1.87 -30.77
CA LEU A 145 9.21 -2.43 -30.48
C LEU A 145 9.20 -3.95 -30.35
N ARG A 146 8.23 -4.63 -30.96
CA ARG A 146 8.16 -6.11 -30.94
C ARG A 146 9.48 -6.77 -31.35
N GLN A 147 10.14 -6.21 -32.38
CA GLN A 147 11.40 -6.77 -32.89
C GLN A 147 12.57 -6.65 -31.90
N ALA A 148 12.50 -5.72 -30.94
CA ALA A 148 13.55 -5.56 -29.92
C ALA A 148 13.66 -6.77 -28.99
N LEU A 149 12.62 -7.62 -28.92
CA LEU A 149 12.64 -8.88 -28.15
C LEU A 149 13.30 -10.06 -28.90
N LEU A 150 13.91 -9.80 -30.07
CA LEU A 150 14.67 -10.80 -30.85
C LEU A 150 13.88 -12.11 -31.11
N GLY A 151 12.57 -12.02 -31.30
CA GLY A 151 11.67 -13.16 -31.53
C GLY A 151 11.05 -13.74 -30.26
N ALA A 152 11.45 -13.32 -29.06
CA ALA A 152 10.79 -13.70 -27.82
C ALA A 152 9.42 -13.04 -27.68
N SER A 153 8.51 -13.69 -26.99
CA SER A 153 7.18 -13.13 -26.68
C SER A 153 7.22 -12.32 -25.40
N VAL A 154 6.58 -11.15 -25.41
CA VAL A 154 6.32 -10.39 -24.17
C VAL A 154 5.29 -11.08 -23.29
N TYR A 155 4.43 -11.91 -23.86
CA TYR A 155 3.45 -12.69 -23.08
C TYR A 155 4.16 -13.86 -22.38
N GLY A 156 4.07 -13.89 -21.06
CA GLY A 156 4.73 -14.87 -20.21
C GLY A 156 5.76 -14.25 -19.26
N PRO A 157 6.78 -15.04 -18.84
CA PRO A 157 7.69 -14.64 -17.76
C PRO A 157 8.49 -13.36 -18.07
N ILE A 158 8.87 -13.13 -19.33
CA ILE A 158 9.63 -11.94 -19.72
C ILE A 158 8.82 -10.67 -19.46
N GLY A 159 7.58 -10.63 -19.95
CA GLY A 159 6.72 -9.48 -19.74
C GLY A 159 6.34 -9.28 -18.27
N ILE A 160 6.10 -10.38 -17.54
CA ILE A 160 5.83 -10.29 -16.10
C ILE A 160 7.02 -9.64 -15.40
N VAL A 161 8.25 -10.12 -15.61
CA VAL A 161 9.44 -9.57 -14.94
C VAL A 161 9.64 -8.09 -15.29
N ILE A 162 9.51 -7.69 -16.56
CA ILE A 162 9.68 -6.28 -16.96
C ILE A 162 8.59 -5.40 -16.33
N ALA A 163 7.33 -5.85 -16.35
CA ALA A 163 6.22 -5.09 -15.74
C ALA A 163 6.37 -4.95 -14.22
N GLU A 164 6.79 -6.04 -13.55
CA GLU A 164 7.06 -6.03 -12.12
C GLU A 164 8.24 -5.13 -11.74
N VAL A 165 9.28 -5.09 -12.56
CA VAL A 165 10.41 -4.17 -12.39
C VAL A 165 9.93 -2.73 -12.40
N LEU A 166 9.08 -2.35 -13.35
CA LEU A 166 8.51 -1.01 -13.45
C LEU A 166 7.59 -0.68 -12.26
N TYR A 167 6.72 -1.62 -11.91
CA TYR A 167 5.73 -1.45 -10.83
C TYR A 167 6.37 -1.37 -9.45
N CYS A 168 7.34 -2.25 -9.16
CA CYS A 168 7.98 -2.33 -7.85
C CYS A 168 9.10 -1.29 -7.65
N PHE A 169 9.60 -0.66 -8.73
CA PHE A 169 10.71 0.30 -8.67
C PHE A 169 10.49 1.42 -7.65
N PRO A 170 9.36 2.15 -7.61
CA PRO A 170 9.15 3.22 -6.65
C PRO A 170 9.14 2.73 -5.19
N HIS A 171 8.64 1.53 -4.92
CA HIS A 171 8.62 0.97 -3.57
C HIS A 171 10.04 0.72 -3.05
N ALA A 172 10.90 0.11 -3.87
CA ALA A 172 12.32 -0.06 -3.56
C ALA A 172 13.01 1.30 -3.40
N LEU A 173 12.73 2.24 -4.30
CA LEU A 173 13.34 3.58 -4.28
C LEU A 173 13.04 4.32 -2.98
N LEU A 174 11.80 4.33 -2.51
CA LEU A 174 11.40 4.99 -1.26
C LEU A 174 12.19 4.46 -0.06
N ILE A 175 12.31 3.13 0.05
CA ILE A 175 13.06 2.48 1.14
C ILE A 175 14.54 2.83 1.06
N LEU A 176 15.13 2.76 -0.14
CA LEU A 176 16.56 2.98 -0.34
C LEU A 176 16.96 4.45 -0.19
N VAL A 177 16.14 5.40 -0.65
CA VAL A 177 16.36 6.84 -0.41
C VAL A 177 16.35 7.11 1.09
N THR A 178 15.39 6.57 1.81
CA THR A 178 15.30 6.72 3.27
C THR A 178 16.52 6.12 3.95
N ALA A 179 16.94 4.90 3.59
CA ALA A 179 18.10 4.24 4.16
C ALA A 179 19.41 5.01 3.94
N LEU A 180 19.59 5.56 2.74
CA LEU A 180 20.75 6.38 2.41
C LEU A 180 20.72 7.75 3.11
N ALA A 181 19.53 8.36 3.26
CA ALA A 181 19.38 9.66 3.93
C ALA A 181 19.73 9.58 5.44
N LEU A 182 19.53 8.42 6.05
CA LEU A 182 19.84 8.19 7.47
C LEU A 182 21.33 7.93 7.76
N SER A 183 22.20 7.88 6.75
CA SER A 183 23.65 7.68 6.94
C SER A 183 24.30 8.90 7.59
N ASP A 184 25.18 8.69 8.57
CA ASP A 184 25.92 9.76 9.26
C ASP A 184 26.99 10.38 8.35
N GLY A 185 26.84 11.66 8.03
CA GLY A 185 27.75 12.45 7.19
C GLY A 185 29.19 12.52 7.74
N ARG A 186 29.36 12.46 9.06
CA ARG A 186 30.69 12.50 9.71
C ARG A 186 31.61 11.37 9.25
N LEU A 187 31.06 10.20 8.96
CA LEU A 187 31.85 9.08 8.43
C LEU A 187 32.45 9.40 7.06
N TYR A 188 31.71 10.13 6.24
CA TYR A 188 32.18 10.57 4.92
C TYR A 188 33.20 11.70 5.03
N GLU A 189 33.03 12.61 5.99
CA GLU A 189 34.00 13.68 6.28
C GLU A 189 35.33 13.11 6.79
N ALA A 190 35.27 12.15 7.73
CA ALA A 190 36.44 11.45 8.22
C ALA A 190 37.19 10.70 7.10
N ALA A 191 36.45 10.00 6.23
CA ALA A 191 37.02 9.32 5.07
C ALA A 191 37.68 10.32 4.09
N ALA A 192 37.06 11.49 3.87
CA ALA A 192 37.64 12.55 3.05
C ALA A 192 38.91 13.13 3.65
N ALA A 193 38.95 13.37 4.98
CA ALA A 193 40.14 13.83 5.70
C ALA A 193 41.29 12.82 5.61
N LEU A 194 40.98 11.52 5.54
CA LEU A 194 41.97 10.44 5.38
C LEU A 194 42.37 10.21 3.91
N GLY A 195 41.87 11.02 2.95
CA GLY A 195 42.17 10.87 1.52
C GLY A 195 41.62 9.57 0.90
N THR A 196 40.57 8.98 1.50
CA THR A 196 40.04 7.69 1.07
C THR A 196 39.33 7.82 -0.29
N SER A 197 39.63 6.90 -1.23
CA SER A 197 39.00 6.90 -2.54
C SER A 197 37.48 6.66 -2.48
N ARG A 198 36.70 7.23 -3.41
CA ARG A 198 35.24 7.06 -3.48
C ARG A 198 34.79 5.60 -3.55
N ARG A 199 35.56 4.76 -4.29
CA ARG A 199 35.27 3.33 -4.37
C ARG A 199 35.39 2.66 -3.01
N ARG A 200 36.40 3.02 -2.20
CA ARG A 200 36.57 2.47 -0.86
C ARG A 200 35.47 2.98 0.08
N VAL A 201 35.11 4.26 0.03
CA VAL A 201 33.98 4.84 0.78
C VAL A 201 32.67 4.12 0.46
N PHE A 202 32.42 3.83 -0.81
CA PHE A 202 31.22 3.07 -1.21
C PHE A 202 31.16 1.71 -0.54
N TRP A 203 32.23 0.91 -0.60
CA TRP A 203 32.24 -0.45 -0.07
C TRP A 203 32.34 -0.53 1.46
N THR A 204 32.95 0.47 2.11
CA THR A 204 33.22 0.44 3.57
C THR A 204 32.22 1.25 4.40
N ILE A 205 31.59 2.27 3.84
CA ILE A 205 30.67 3.17 4.55
C ILE A 205 29.26 3.09 3.96
N THR A 206 29.12 3.37 2.65
CA THR A 206 27.79 3.53 2.04
C THR A 206 27.03 2.22 1.99
N LEU A 207 27.60 1.18 1.41
CA LEU A 207 26.93 -0.12 1.24
C LEU A 207 26.66 -0.80 2.59
N PRO A 208 27.63 -0.87 3.54
CA PRO A 208 27.34 -1.40 4.86
C PRO A 208 26.33 -0.58 5.66
N GLY A 209 26.33 0.75 5.52
CA GLY A 209 25.34 1.64 6.14
C GLY A 209 23.92 1.44 5.58
N ALA A 210 23.80 1.17 4.29
CA ALA A 210 22.52 0.94 3.61
C ALA A 210 22.04 -0.53 3.66
N ARG A 211 22.84 -1.47 4.18
CA ARG A 211 22.56 -2.92 4.10
C ARG A 211 21.17 -3.32 4.57
N TYR A 212 20.70 -2.74 5.66
CA TYR A 212 19.38 -3.05 6.19
C TYR A 212 18.26 -2.52 5.30
N GLY A 213 18.43 -1.33 4.70
CA GLY A 213 17.51 -0.81 3.71
C GLY A 213 17.49 -1.63 2.43
N ILE A 214 18.64 -2.14 1.96
CA ILE A 214 18.73 -3.03 0.80
C ILE A 214 18.00 -4.34 1.07
N ILE A 215 18.19 -4.95 2.23
CA ILE A 215 17.51 -6.18 2.62
C ILE A 215 16.00 -5.93 2.73
N SER A 216 15.57 -4.84 3.37
CA SER A 216 14.15 -4.48 3.48
C SER A 216 13.54 -4.25 2.09
N ALA A 217 14.20 -3.50 1.21
CA ALA A 217 13.74 -3.29 -0.16
C ALA A 217 13.62 -4.62 -0.93
N ALA A 218 14.57 -5.53 -0.77
CA ALA A 218 14.53 -6.84 -1.43
C ALA A 218 13.33 -7.67 -0.95
N PHE A 219 13.06 -7.73 0.36
CA PHE A 219 11.91 -8.48 0.87
C PHE A 219 10.56 -7.85 0.51
N VAL A 220 10.47 -6.52 0.51
CA VAL A 220 9.25 -5.82 0.10
C VAL A 220 8.97 -6.06 -1.38
N VAL A 221 9.97 -5.91 -2.26
CA VAL A 221 9.81 -6.19 -3.70
C VAL A 221 9.45 -7.64 -3.93
N PHE A 222 10.16 -8.58 -3.30
CA PHE A 222 9.87 -10.01 -3.42
C PHE A 222 8.42 -10.33 -3.05
N THR A 223 7.94 -9.76 -1.94
CA THR A 223 6.55 -9.96 -1.50
C THR A 223 5.55 -9.36 -2.47
N LEU A 224 5.78 -8.13 -2.94
CA LEU A 224 4.91 -7.47 -3.91
C LEU A 224 4.76 -8.32 -5.17
N VAL A 225 5.86 -8.81 -5.74
CA VAL A 225 5.85 -9.63 -6.97
C VAL A 225 5.17 -10.99 -6.75
N VAL A 226 5.47 -11.71 -5.66
CA VAL A 226 4.81 -13.00 -5.37
C VAL A 226 3.31 -12.85 -5.25
N THR A 227 2.85 -11.74 -4.69
CA THR A 227 1.44 -11.51 -4.35
C THR A 227 0.67 -10.72 -5.41
N ASP A 228 1.35 -10.19 -6.44
CA ASP A 228 0.65 -9.47 -7.51
C ASP A 228 -0.20 -10.41 -8.36
N PHE A 229 -1.40 -9.98 -8.60
CA PHE A 229 -2.38 -10.65 -9.46
C PHE A 229 -2.51 -9.95 -10.81
N GLY A 230 -2.43 -8.62 -10.80
CA GLY A 230 -2.81 -7.80 -11.95
C GLY A 230 -1.89 -8.00 -13.16
N ILE A 231 -0.59 -7.88 -12.96
CA ILE A 231 0.41 -8.03 -14.03
C ILE A 231 0.37 -9.44 -14.63
N PRO A 232 0.49 -10.53 -13.84
CA PRO A 232 0.43 -11.88 -14.39
C PRO A 232 -0.91 -12.21 -15.07
N LYS A 233 -2.01 -11.61 -14.63
CA LYS A 233 -3.33 -11.83 -15.24
C LYS A 233 -3.42 -11.26 -16.65
N VAL A 234 -2.84 -10.09 -16.89
CA VAL A 234 -2.90 -9.38 -18.18
C VAL A 234 -1.82 -9.89 -19.16
N ILE A 235 -0.56 -10.03 -18.71
CA ILE A 235 0.56 -10.32 -19.63
C ILE A 235 1.10 -11.74 -19.47
N GLY A 236 0.63 -12.50 -18.48
CA GLY A 236 1.18 -13.82 -18.19
C GLY A 236 0.89 -14.89 -19.25
N GLY A 237 -0.17 -14.75 -20.04
CA GLY A 237 -0.56 -15.73 -21.04
C GLY A 237 -0.79 -17.11 -20.42
N GLN A 238 -0.03 -18.13 -20.89
CA GLN A 238 -0.09 -19.50 -20.35
C GLN A 238 0.82 -19.73 -19.14
N PHE A 239 1.63 -18.75 -18.77
CA PHE A 239 2.54 -18.85 -17.63
C PHE A 239 1.80 -18.56 -16.33
N SER A 240 1.52 -19.61 -15.56
CA SER A 240 0.76 -19.51 -14.31
C SER A 240 1.68 -19.20 -13.13
N VAL A 241 1.21 -18.29 -12.26
CA VAL A 241 1.79 -17.99 -10.95
C VAL A 241 0.74 -18.25 -9.85
N LEU A 242 1.15 -18.32 -8.59
CA LEU A 242 0.26 -18.63 -7.46
C LEU A 242 -1.00 -17.75 -7.43
N ALA A 243 -0.86 -16.44 -7.65
CA ALA A 243 -1.98 -15.51 -7.62
C ALA A 243 -3.01 -15.80 -8.73
N THR A 244 -2.55 -16.07 -9.95
CA THR A 244 -3.44 -16.43 -11.07
C THR A 244 -4.04 -17.83 -10.90
N ASP A 245 -3.31 -18.77 -10.28
CA ASP A 245 -3.85 -20.10 -9.98
C ASP A 245 -4.93 -20.04 -8.90
N ALA A 246 -4.76 -19.25 -7.84
CA ALA A 246 -5.82 -19.03 -6.85
C ALA A 246 -7.11 -18.54 -7.54
N TYR A 247 -6.98 -17.57 -8.46
CA TYR A 247 -8.11 -17.07 -9.23
C TYR A 247 -8.74 -18.16 -10.14
N LYS A 248 -7.93 -18.94 -10.86
CA LYS A 248 -8.40 -20.04 -11.71
C LYS A 248 -9.15 -21.11 -10.91
N GLN A 249 -8.65 -21.47 -9.73
CA GLN A 249 -9.30 -22.45 -8.85
C GLN A 249 -10.67 -21.95 -8.37
N VAL A 250 -10.76 -20.69 -7.93
CA VAL A 250 -11.97 -20.14 -7.32
C VAL A 250 -13.00 -19.75 -8.39
N VAL A 251 -12.60 -18.91 -9.35
CA VAL A 251 -13.53 -18.34 -10.36
C VAL A 251 -13.71 -19.27 -11.55
N GLY A 252 -12.61 -19.88 -12.03
CA GLY A 252 -12.65 -20.75 -13.22
C GLY A 252 -13.20 -22.14 -12.93
N GLN A 253 -12.79 -22.77 -11.83
CA GLN A 253 -13.14 -24.16 -11.53
C GLN A 253 -14.13 -24.31 -10.38
N GLN A 254 -14.48 -23.22 -9.69
CA GLN A 254 -15.33 -23.22 -8.48
C GLN A 254 -14.84 -24.17 -7.38
N ASN A 255 -13.53 -24.45 -7.37
CA ASN A 255 -12.88 -25.30 -6.40
C ASN A 255 -12.37 -24.46 -5.21
N PHE A 256 -13.29 -24.10 -4.33
CA PHE A 256 -13.01 -23.25 -3.18
C PHE A 256 -11.98 -23.85 -2.18
N PRO A 257 -12.02 -25.17 -1.86
CA PRO A 257 -11.02 -25.77 -1.00
C PRO A 257 -9.60 -25.65 -1.58
N MET A 258 -9.42 -25.94 -2.88
CA MET A 258 -8.12 -25.80 -3.52
C MET A 258 -7.67 -24.35 -3.64
N GLY A 259 -8.60 -23.42 -3.94
CA GLY A 259 -8.32 -21.99 -3.88
C GLY A 259 -7.83 -21.53 -2.50
N ALA A 260 -8.43 -22.07 -1.42
CA ALA A 260 -7.96 -21.82 -0.06
C ALA A 260 -6.55 -22.35 0.20
N VAL A 261 -6.22 -23.56 -0.31
CA VAL A 261 -4.86 -24.12 -0.21
C VAL A 261 -3.84 -23.24 -0.93
N VAL A 262 -4.12 -22.83 -2.16
CA VAL A 262 -3.23 -21.93 -2.93
C VAL A 262 -3.06 -20.59 -2.20
N GLY A 263 -4.14 -20.04 -1.63
CA GLY A 263 -4.09 -18.85 -0.79
C GLY A 263 -3.21 -19.02 0.45
N MET A 264 -3.31 -20.16 1.14
CA MET A 264 -2.45 -20.46 2.28
C MET A 264 -0.98 -20.62 1.88
N ILE A 265 -0.70 -21.22 0.72
CA ILE A 265 0.67 -21.33 0.20
C ILE A 265 1.22 -19.95 -0.18
N LEU A 266 0.40 -19.09 -0.78
CA LEU A 266 0.76 -17.70 -1.09
C LEU A 266 1.06 -16.87 0.16
N LEU A 267 0.43 -17.19 1.30
CA LEU A 267 0.68 -16.54 2.57
C LEU A 267 2.09 -16.83 3.14
N VAL A 268 2.64 -18.03 2.89
CA VAL A 268 3.94 -18.45 3.46
C VAL A 268 5.08 -17.51 3.10
N PRO A 269 5.39 -17.22 1.81
CA PRO A 269 6.47 -16.31 1.45
C PRO A 269 6.23 -14.88 1.97
N ALA A 270 4.98 -14.41 2.01
CA ALA A 270 4.64 -13.09 2.52
C ALA A 270 4.90 -12.97 4.03
N VAL A 271 4.51 -13.98 4.82
CA VAL A 271 4.77 -14.04 6.27
C VAL A 271 6.27 -14.11 6.53
N LEU A 272 7.01 -14.95 5.81
CA LEU A 272 8.47 -15.06 5.95
C LEU A 272 9.16 -13.71 5.67
N ALA A 273 8.80 -13.06 4.56
CA ALA A 273 9.33 -11.76 4.20
C ALA A 273 9.02 -10.70 5.27
N PHE A 274 7.80 -10.69 5.80
CA PHE A 274 7.41 -9.80 6.90
C PHE A 274 8.27 -9.99 8.16
N PHE A 275 8.50 -11.25 8.56
CA PHE A 275 9.35 -11.53 9.74
C PHE A 275 10.78 -11.05 9.54
N VAL A 276 11.36 -11.31 8.38
CA VAL A 276 12.73 -10.87 8.07
C VAL A 276 12.80 -9.34 8.06
N ASP A 277 11.87 -8.68 7.39
CA ASP A 277 11.82 -7.22 7.36
C ASP A 277 11.72 -6.61 8.77
N ARG A 278 10.88 -7.18 9.65
CA ARG A 278 10.76 -6.75 11.05
C ARG A 278 12.05 -6.88 11.84
N VAL A 279 12.76 -8.00 11.68
CA VAL A 279 14.05 -8.21 12.35
C VAL A 279 15.09 -7.20 11.86
N VAL A 280 15.10 -6.97 10.55
CA VAL A 280 16.03 -6.03 9.89
C VAL A 280 15.75 -4.59 10.31
N GLN A 281 14.51 -4.14 10.29
CA GLN A 281 14.11 -2.79 10.70
C GLN A 281 14.47 -2.50 12.18
N ARG A 282 14.25 -3.45 13.09
CA ARG A 282 14.63 -3.30 14.50
C ARG A 282 16.14 -3.04 14.66
N ARG A 283 16.98 -3.73 13.88
CA ARG A 283 18.44 -3.55 13.90
C ARG A 283 18.85 -2.20 13.28
N GLN A 284 18.14 -1.74 12.26
CA GLN A 284 18.40 -0.43 11.65
C GLN A 284 18.15 0.72 12.63
N VAL A 285 17.01 0.70 13.32
CA VAL A 285 16.67 1.74 14.32
C VAL A 285 17.69 1.78 15.46
N ALA A 286 18.20 0.63 15.91
CA ALA A 286 19.20 0.54 16.96
C ALA A 286 20.56 1.18 16.59
N LEU A 287 20.85 1.32 15.30
CA LEU A 287 22.10 1.94 14.80
C LEU A 287 21.98 3.45 14.58
N LEU A 288 20.77 4.01 14.61
CA LEU A 288 20.56 5.44 14.43
C LEU A 288 20.96 6.19 15.69
N SER A 289 22.08 6.90 15.63
CA SER A 289 22.49 7.84 16.68
C SER A 289 21.59 9.09 16.61
N SER A 290 21.09 9.54 17.76
CA SER A 290 20.38 10.83 17.89
C SER A 290 21.22 12.05 17.48
N ARG A 291 22.52 11.84 17.24
CA ARG A 291 23.51 12.86 16.85
C ARG A 291 23.98 12.73 15.40
N ALA A 292 23.35 11.89 14.58
CA ALA A 292 23.73 11.74 13.18
C ALA A 292 23.52 13.05 12.42
N VAL A 293 24.51 13.46 11.62
CA VAL A 293 24.47 14.65 10.76
C VAL A 293 24.13 14.20 9.34
N PRO A 294 23.15 14.81 8.66
CA PRO A 294 22.84 14.49 7.27
C PRO A 294 24.08 14.67 6.38
N TYR A 295 24.25 13.76 5.41
CA TYR A 295 25.32 13.88 4.44
C TYR A 295 24.98 14.97 3.40
N GLU A 296 25.89 15.92 3.17
CA GLU A 296 25.80 16.92 2.13
C GLU A 296 26.73 16.56 0.96
N PRO A 297 26.19 16.29 -0.25
CA PRO A 297 27.01 15.96 -1.40
C PRO A 297 27.79 17.18 -1.90
N LYS A 298 29.05 16.96 -2.31
CA LYS A 298 29.88 17.98 -2.93
C LYS A 298 29.75 17.92 -4.47
N PRO A 299 29.68 19.07 -5.17
CA PRO A 299 29.55 19.10 -6.62
C PRO A 299 30.75 18.42 -7.32
N ASP A 300 30.45 17.58 -8.31
CA ASP A 300 31.45 16.96 -9.18
C ASP A 300 30.82 16.74 -10.57
N GLY A 301 31.23 17.54 -11.54
CA GLY A 301 30.58 17.61 -12.85
C GLY A 301 30.49 16.27 -13.59
N ARG A 302 31.52 15.39 -13.49
CA ARG A 302 31.48 14.07 -14.14
C ARG A 302 30.55 13.12 -13.44
N TRP A 303 30.57 13.12 -12.12
CA TRP A 303 29.74 12.27 -11.28
C TRP A 303 28.27 12.67 -11.37
N ASP A 304 28.00 13.97 -11.28
CA ASP A 304 26.67 14.54 -11.39
C ASP A 304 26.06 14.31 -12.78
N ALA A 305 26.86 14.43 -13.86
CA ALA A 305 26.42 14.12 -15.22
C ALA A 305 26.11 12.64 -15.43
N ALA A 306 26.90 11.72 -14.84
CA ALA A 306 26.63 10.29 -14.93
C ALA A 306 25.31 9.92 -14.26
N PHE A 307 25.02 10.45 -13.06
CA PHE A 307 23.75 10.20 -12.38
C PHE A 307 22.57 10.91 -13.04
N LEU A 308 22.78 12.09 -13.61
CA LEU A 308 21.77 12.76 -14.43
C LEU A 308 21.40 11.90 -15.63
N THR A 309 22.39 11.38 -16.37
CA THR A 309 22.13 10.49 -17.51
C THR A 309 21.38 9.23 -17.09
N TYR A 310 21.79 8.61 -16.00
CA TYR A 310 21.09 7.43 -15.46
C TYR A 310 19.65 7.76 -15.06
N ALA A 311 19.42 8.87 -14.38
CA ALA A 311 18.09 9.31 -13.97
C ALA A 311 17.21 9.67 -15.17
N LEU A 312 17.78 10.28 -16.22
CA LEU A 312 17.08 10.54 -17.50
C LEU A 312 16.67 9.24 -18.19
N VAL A 313 17.55 8.24 -18.25
CA VAL A 313 17.26 6.97 -18.90
C VAL A 313 16.18 6.22 -18.12
N VAL A 314 16.38 5.99 -16.82
CA VAL A 314 15.42 5.18 -16.02
C VAL A 314 14.11 5.93 -15.81
N GLY A 315 14.16 7.19 -15.40
CA GLY A 315 12.95 8.02 -15.23
C GLY A 315 12.22 8.25 -16.56
N GLY A 316 12.97 8.47 -17.64
CA GLY A 316 12.43 8.61 -18.99
C GLY A 316 11.75 7.32 -19.48
N LEU A 317 12.34 6.15 -19.23
CA LEU A 317 11.71 4.86 -19.55
C LEU A 317 10.41 4.65 -18.77
N ILE A 318 10.38 4.97 -17.46
CA ILE A 318 9.16 4.88 -16.66
C ILE A 318 8.08 5.79 -17.26
N VAL A 319 8.38 7.07 -17.45
CA VAL A 319 7.40 8.04 -17.98
C VAL A 319 6.95 7.66 -19.40
N ALA A 320 7.86 7.23 -20.26
CA ALA A 320 7.54 6.80 -21.62
C ALA A 320 6.62 5.56 -21.62
N THR A 321 6.92 4.57 -20.77
CA THR A 321 6.12 3.33 -20.69
C THR A 321 4.67 3.65 -20.31
N TYR A 322 4.44 4.38 -19.23
CA TYR A 322 3.09 4.77 -18.83
C TYR A 322 2.45 5.76 -19.79
N GLY A 323 3.26 6.67 -20.37
CA GLY A 323 2.81 7.62 -21.39
C GLY A 323 2.29 6.96 -22.65
N VAL A 324 2.90 5.83 -23.07
CA VAL A 324 2.41 5.05 -24.23
C VAL A 324 1.00 4.48 -23.96
N ALA A 325 0.71 3.94 -22.78
CA ALA A 325 -0.63 3.44 -22.47
C ALA A 325 -1.67 4.57 -22.45
N VAL A 326 -1.31 5.71 -21.84
CA VAL A 326 -2.18 6.91 -21.84
C VAL A 326 -2.38 7.39 -23.27
N TRP A 327 -1.35 7.49 -24.09
CA TRP A 327 -1.47 7.88 -25.49
C TRP A 327 -2.33 6.88 -26.29
N ALA A 328 -2.09 5.57 -26.10
CA ALA A 328 -2.86 4.51 -26.78
C ALA A 328 -4.36 4.58 -26.45
N SER A 329 -4.75 5.03 -25.28
CA SER A 329 -6.15 5.22 -24.91
C SER A 329 -6.88 6.29 -25.75
N PHE A 330 -6.13 7.24 -26.33
CA PHE A 330 -6.64 8.27 -27.24
C PHE A 330 -6.52 7.90 -28.73
N ILE A 331 -5.98 6.72 -29.05
CA ILE A 331 -5.74 6.29 -30.43
C ILE A 331 -6.95 5.54 -30.98
N SER A 332 -7.31 5.84 -32.23
CA SER A 332 -8.48 5.25 -32.89
C SER A 332 -8.35 3.75 -33.12
N TYR A 333 -7.19 3.30 -33.63
CA TYR A 333 -6.92 1.89 -33.88
C TYR A 333 -5.41 1.62 -33.88
N TRP A 334 -4.91 1.09 -32.78
CA TRP A 334 -3.49 0.80 -32.59
C TRP A 334 -3.03 -0.41 -33.39
N PRO A 335 -1.83 -0.38 -34.03
CA PRO A 335 -0.96 0.77 -34.33
C PRO A 335 -1.24 1.41 -35.69
N TYR A 336 -2.31 1.02 -36.37
CA TYR A 336 -2.58 1.28 -37.78
C TYR A 336 -3.22 2.65 -38.05
N ASN A 337 -4.00 3.16 -37.13
CA ASN A 337 -4.62 4.48 -37.25
C ASN A 337 -4.42 5.27 -35.95
N LEU A 338 -3.40 6.13 -35.95
CA LEU A 338 -2.96 6.92 -34.79
C LEU A 338 -3.77 8.23 -34.64
N ALA A 339 -4.86 8.42 -35.38
CA ALA A 339 -5.74 9.57 -35.20
C ALA A 339 -6.33 9.59 -33.77
N LEU A 340 -6.29 10.77 -33.17
CA LEU A 340 -6.82 10.96 -31.82
C LEU A 340 -8.34 10.84 -31.79
N THR A 341 -8.86 10.15 -30.79
CA THR A 341 -10.29 9.92 -30.58
C THR A 341 -10.61 9.81 -29.11
N LEU A 342 -11.86 10.11 -28.74
CA LEU A 342 -12.40 9.86 -27.40
C LEU A 342 -13.32 8.62 -27.37
N LYS A 343 -13.45 7.87 -28.46
CA LYS A 343 -14.37 6.72 -28.52
C LYS A 343 -14.02 5.62 -27.53
N ASN A 344 -12.72 5.48 -27.17
CA ASN A 344 -12.24 4.50 -26.19
C ASN A 344 -12.67 4.84 -24.74
N TYR A 345 -13.24 6.03 -24.54
CA TYR A 345 -13.84 6.47 -23.27
C TYR A 345 -15.36 6.31 -23.24
N ILE A 346 -15.95 5.76 -24.33
CA ILE A 346 -17.35 5.30 -24.35
C ILE A 346 -17.32 3.84 -23.89
N PHE A 347 -17.22 3.66 -22.57
CA PHE A 347 -16.98 2.34 -21.96
C PHE A 347 -18.14 1.37 -22.16
N GLU A 348 -19.35 1.86 -22.43
CA GLU A 348 -20.54 1.05 -22.76
C GLU A 348 -20.31 0.14 -23.96
N ASN A 349 -19.41 0.51 -24.88
CA ASN A 349 -19.07 -0.31 -26.04
C ASN A 349 -18.16 -1.49 -25.69
N ALA A 350 -17.46 -1.42 -24.55
CA ALA A 350 -16.45 -2.40 -24.14
C ALA A 350 -16.84 -3.17 -22.87
N ASP A 351 -17.70 -2.62 -22.03
CA ASP A 351 -18.20 -3.24 -20.80
C ASP A 351 -19.65 -2.79 -20.56
N PRO A 352 -20.60 -3.72 -20.34
CA PRO A 352 -22.01 -3.37 -20.11
C PRO A 352 -22.23 -2.39 -18.94
N GLY A 353 -21.30 -2.34 -17.98
CA GLY A 353 -21.35 -1.40 -16.86
C GLY A 353 -20.95 0.04 -17.23
N GLY A 354 -20.33 0.26 -18.39
CA GLY A 354 -19.91 1.59 -18.84
C GLY A 354 -19.06 2.35 -17.82
N TRP A 355 -19.54 3.51 -17.41
CA TRP A 355 -18.89 4.38 -16.40
C TRP A 355 -19.18 3.97 -14.95
N GLU A 356 -20.15 3.11 -14.69
CA GLU A 356 -20.55 2.72 -13.33
C GLU A 356 -19.40 2.13 -12.50
N PRO A 357 -18.54 1.24 -13.04
CA PRO A 357 -17.37 0.74 -12.33
C PRO A 357 -16.41 1.83 -11.85
N TYR A 358 -16.23 2.89 -12.63
CA TYR A 358 -15.38 4.03 -12.24
C TYR A 358 -16.00 4.79 -11.07
N PHE A 359 -17.30 5.09 -11.12
CA PHE A 359 -17.98 5.77 -10.02
C PHE A 359 -18.06 4.91 -8.75
N ASN A 360 -18.23 3.59 -8.90
CA ASN A 360 -18.16 2.65 -7.77
C ASN A 360 -16.78 2.68 -7.11
N SER A 361 -15.71 2.72 -7.90
CA SER A 361 -14.35 2.86 -7.37
C SER A 361 -14.16 4.20 -6.64
N LEU A 362 -14.68 5.30 -7.16
CA LEU A 362 -14.62 6.60 -6.49
C LEU A 362 -15.38 6.60 -5.17
N ARG A 363 -16.60 6.02 -5.14
CA ARG A 363 -17.40 5.88 -3.91
C ARG A 363 -16.67 5.02 -2.88
N MET A 364 -16.14 3.85 -3.30
CA MET A 364 -15.36 2.97 -2.43
C MET A 364 -14.12 3.69 -1.88
N ALA A 365 -13.38 4.39 -2.73
CA ALA A 365 -12.17 5.11 -2.34
C ALA A 365 -12.47 6.25 -1.35
N ALA A 366 -13.52 7.02 -1.59
CA ALA A 366 -13.95 8.10 -0.69
C ALA A 366 -14.41 7.55 0.68
N LEU A 367 -15.18 6.46 0.70
CA LEU A 367 -15.63 5.81 1.93
C LEU A 367 -14.45 5.17 2.69
N ALA A 368 -13.54 4.48 1.98
CA ALA A 368 -12.34 3.90 2.60
C ALA A 368 -11.42 4.99 3.17
N ALA A 369 -11.23 6.11 2.45
CA ALA A 369 -10.44 7.24 2.91
C ALA A 369 -11.03 7.89 4.16
N THR A 370 -12.33 8.13 4.21
CA THR A 370 -12.99 8.80 5.35
C THR A 370 -13.13 7.88 6.55
N ILE A 371 -13.75 6.72 6.37
CA ILE A 371 -14.02 5.76 7.46
C ILE A 371 -12.71 5.12 7.94
N GLY A 372 -11.84 4.71 7.00
CA GLY A 372 -10.55 4.09 7.32
C GLY A 372 -9.65 5.03 8.10
N THR A 373 -9.52 6.28 7.66
CA THR A 373 -8.71 7.29 8.37
C THR A 373 -9.25 7.55 9.78
N ALA A 374 -10.56 7.73 9.93
CA ALA A 374 -11.18 7.97 11.24
C ALA A 374 -10.97 6.76 12.18
N LEU A 375 -11.21 5.54 11.71
CA LEU A 375 -11.04 4.32 12.48
C LEU A 375 -9.58 4.13 12.92
N ILE A 376 -8.64 4.27 11.97
CA ILE A 376 -7.23 3.97 12.22
C ILE A 376 -6.57 5.04 13.07
N PHE A 377 -6.83 6.33 12.80
CA PHE A 377 -6.24 7.40 13.59
C PHE A 377 -6.75 7.38 15.03
N THR A 378 -8.05 7.14 15.23
CA THR A 378 -8.63 6.95 16.56
C THR A 378 -8.07 5.70 17.25
N GLY A 379 -8.00 4.57 16.54
CA GLY A 379 -7.43 3.33 17.06
C GLY A 379 -5.95 3.48 17.45
N ALA A 380 -5.15 4.15 16.61
CA ALA A 380 -3.75 4.44 16.91
C ALA A 380 -3.60 5.32 18.16
N TYR A 381 -4.46 6.33 18.34
CA TYR A 381 -4.48 7.15 19.55
C TYR A 381 -4.79 6.33 20.80
N LEU A 382 -5.81 5.47 20.76
CA LEU A 382 -6.17 4.60 21.88
C LEU A 382 -5.02 3.66 22.27
N ILE A 383 -4.28 3.16 21.28
CA ILE A 383 -3.16 2.23 21.49
C ILE A 383 -1.92 2.95 22.00
N GLU A 384 -1.55 4.09 21.41
CA GLU A 384 -0.25 4.75 21.67
C GLU A 384 -0.30 5.72 22.86
N LYS A 385 -1.36 6.52 22.97
CA LYS A 385 -1.43 7.62 23.95
C LYS A 385 -2.08 7.23 25.29
N LEU A 386 -3.04 6.32 25.28
CA LEU A 386 -3.68 5.88 26.53
C LEU A 386 -2.85 4.79 27.19
N LYS A 387 -2.49 4.97 28.48
CA LYS A 387 -1.71 3.99 29.27
C LYS A 387 -2.57 3.00 30.03
N ILE A 388 -3.84 2.84 29.64
CA ILE A 388 -4.82 1.99 30.29
C ILE A 388 -4.93 0.67 29.53
N PHE A 389 -5.29 -0.43 30.21
CA PHE A 389 -5.57 -1.75 29.63
C PHE A 389 -4.45 -2.25 28.68
N ALA A 390 -3.24 -2.43 29.20
CA ALA A 390 -2.04 -2.78 28.42
C ALA A 390 -2.21 -4.05 27.57
N VAL A 391 -2.87 -5.09 28.07
CA VAL A 391 -3.10 -6.35 27.34
C VAL A 391 -4.01 -6.12 26.13
N GLY A 392 -5.11 -5.39 26.29
CA GLY A 392 -6.02 -5.07 25.18
C GLY A 392 -5.34 -4.22 24.10
N ARG A 393 -4.51 -3.25 24.48
CA ARG A 393 -3.71 -2.45 23.54
C ARG A 393 -2.70 -3.29 22.77
N ALA A 394 -1.98 -4.19 23.46
CA ALA A 394 -1.01 -5.07 22.83
C ALA A 394 -1.70 -6.03 21.84
N PHE A 395 -2.88 -6.54 22.18
CA PHE A 395 -3.70 -7.38 21.30
C PHE A 395 -4.20 -6.60 20.07
N ALA A 396 -4.76 -5.40 20.27
CA ALA A 396 -5.19 -4.56 19.17
C ALA A 396 -4.01 -4.16 18.25
N GLN A 397 -2.84 -3.84 18.84
CA GLN A 397 -1.61 -3.57 18.09
C GLN A 397 -1.16 -4.78 17.27
N PHE A 398 -1.23 -5.98 17.83
CA PHE A 398 -0.90 -7.22 17.11
C PHE A 398 -1.83 -7.41 15.90
N LEU A 399 -3.15 -7.28 16.08
CA LEU A 399 -4.13 -7.39 15.00
C LEU A 399 -3.92 -6.31 13.93
N ALA A 400 -3.62 -5.07 14.32
CA ALA A 400 -3.34 -3.96 13.41
C ALA A 400 -2.11 -4.21 12.51
N MET A 401 -1.19 -5.07 12.95
CA MET A 401 0.03 -5.40 12.19
C MET A 401 -0.13 -6.62 11.27
N LEU A 402 -1.15 -7.45 11.46
CA LEU A 402 -1.37 -8.67 10.68
C LEU A 402 -1.55 -8.40 9.17
N PRO A 403 -2.31 -7.39 8.73
CA PRO A 403 -2.56 -7.18 7.30
C PRO A 403 -1.29 -6.97 6.45
N MET A 404 -0.21 -6.49 7.05
CA MET A 404 1.06 -6.33 6.33
C MET A 404 1.67 -7.66 5.86
N ALA A 405 1.37 -8.74 6.58
CA ALA A 405 1.83 -10.09 6.25
C ALA A 405 0.83 -10.86 5.36
N VAL A 406 -0.34 -10.27 5.07
CA VAL A 406 -1.43 -10.96 4.36
C VAL A 406 -1.61 -10.36 2.97
N PRO A 407 -1.37 -11.16 1.89
CA PRO A 407 -1.65 -10.72 0.53
C PRO A 407 -3.13 -10.32 0.34
N GLY A 408 -3.38 -9.29 -0.48
CA GLY A 408 -4.75 -8.81 -0.75
C GLY A 408 -5.67 -9.90 -1.28
N LEU A 409 -5.16 -10.73 -2.20
CA LEU A 409 -5.89 -11.86 -2.78
C LEU A 409 -6.34 -12.87 -1.69
N VAL A 410 -5.45 -13.17 -0.75
CA VAL A 410 -5.70 -14.09 0.37
C VAL A 410 -6.77 -13.53 1.31
N LEU A 411 -6.66 -12.24 1.63
CA LEU A 411 -7.65 -11.56 2.44
C LEU A 411 -9.01 -11.53 1.75
N GLY A 412 -9.06 -11.16 0.45
CA GLY A 412 -10.29 -11.17 -0.35
C GLY A 412 -10.97 -12.52 -0.37
N LEU A 413 -10.21 -13.59 -0.54
CA LEU A 413 -10.75 -14.95 -0.50
C LEU A 413 -11.28 -15.34 0.89
N GLY A 414 -10.56 -14.94 1.95
CA GLY A 414 -11.03 -15.09 3.32
C GLY A 414 -12.36 -14.38 3.59
N TYR A 415 -12.52 -13.18 3.00
CA TYR A 415 -13.78 -12.43 3.05
C TYR A 415 -14.92 -13.15 2.35
N VAL A 416 -14.68 -13.79 1.19
CA VAL A 416 -15.70 -14.65 0.55
C VAL A 416 -16.16 -15.74 1.51
N PHE A 417 -15.22 -16.48 2.11
CA PHE A 417 -15.59 -17.61 2.98
C PHE A 417 -16.26 -17.17 4.27
N PHE A 418 -15.92 -16.01 4.80
CA PHE A 418 -16.53 -15.50 6.03
C PHE A 418 -17.88 -14.82 5.78
N PHE A 419 -17.93 -13.84 4.86
CA PHE A 419 -19.15 -13.06 4.64
C PHE A 419 -20.20 -13.79 3.81
N ASN A 420 -19.84 -14.76 2.95
CA ASN A 420 -20.81 -15.56 2.20
C ASN A 420 -21.36 -16.76 2.99
N ALA A 421 -20.90 -16.97 4.22
CA ALA A 421 -21.38 -18.06 5.05
C ALA A 421 -22.82 -17.78 5.54
N THR A 422 -23.73 -18.73 5.30
CA THR A 422 -25.17 -18.58 5.65
C THR A 422 -25.44 -18.47 7.15
N TRP A 423 -24.55 -19.02 7.99
CA TRP A 423 -24.62 -18.91 9.45
C TRP A 423 -24.19 -17.54 9.99
N ASN A 424 -23.51 -16.73 9.16
CA ASN A 424 -22.95 -15.46 9.60
C ASN A 424 -23.99 -14.34 9.45
N PRO A 425 -24.37 -13.63 10.54
CA PRO A 425 -25.33 -12.52 10.45
C PRO A 425 -24.83 -11.36 9.60
N LEU A 426 -23.50 -11.25 9.37
CA LEU A 426 -22.91 -10.24 8.51
C LEU A 426 -23.00 -10.59 7.02
N ASN A 427 -23.60 -11.73 6.65
CA ASN A 427 -23.82 -12.12 5.26
C ASN A 427 -24.61 -11.06 4.45
N VAL A 428 -25.45 -10.29 5.13
CA VAL A 428 -26.19 -9.17 4.52
C VAL A 428 -25.30 -8.15 3.78
N PHE A 429 -24.02 -8.06 4.16
CA PHE A 429 -23.05 -7.17 3.50
C PHE A 429 -22.39 -7.80 2.27
N TYR A 430 -22.50 -9.13 2.08
CA TYR A 430 -21.87 -9.80 0.94
C TYR A 430 -22.45 -9.32 -0.38
N GLY A 431 -21.59 -9.07 -1.38
CA GLY A 431 -21.97 -8.52 -2.67
C GLY A 431 -22.29 -7.01 -2.67
N THR A 432 -22.19 -6.33 -1.53
CA THR A 432 -22.40 -4.87 -1.44
C THR A 432 -21.08 -4.09 -1.47
N LEU A 433 -21.17 -2.79 -1.76
CA LEU A 433 -20.01 -1.88 -1.69
C LEU A 433 -19.40 -1.85 -0.28
N THR A 434 -20.20 -2.09 0.76
CA THR A 434 -19.77 -2.07 2.16
C THR A 434 -18.68 -3.12 2.43
N VAL A 435 -18.83 -4.36 1.95
CA VAL A 435 -17.80 -5.39 2.16
C VAL A 435 -16.51 -5.06 1.43
N LEU A 436 -16.59 -4.42 0.25
CA LEU A 436 -15.44 -3.96 -0.50
C LEU A 436 -14.68 -2.85 0.26
N VAL A 437 -15.41 -1.90 0.85
CA VAL A 437 -14.83 -0.84 1.71
C VAL A 437 -14.15 -1.44 2.94
N ILE A 438 -14.83 -2.34 3.67
CA ILE A 438 -14.28 -2.98 4.87
C ILE A 438 -13.01 -3.78 4.53
N ASN A 439 -13.05 -4.57 3.46
CA ASN A 439 -11.89 -5.35 3.00
C ASN A 439 -10.72 -4.44 2.61
N THR A 440 -10.98 -3.33 1.91
CA THR A 440 -9.96 -2.35 1.53
C THR A 440 -9.33 -1.69 2.76
N ILE A 441 -10.14 -1.29 3.75
CA ILE A 441 -9.64 -0.75 5.02
C ILE A 441 -8.79 -1.79 5.74
N ALA A 442 -9.25 -3.04 5.82
CA ALA A 442 -8.51 -4.12 6.48
C ALA A 442 -7.17 -4.40 5.77
N HIS A 443 -7.16 -4.46 4.43
CA HIS A 443 -5.95 -4.74 3.65
C HIS A 443 -4.88 -3.66 3.83
N PHE A 444 -5.25 -2.39 3.78
CA PHE A 444 -4.32 -1.27 3.90
C PHE A 444 -4.15 -0.74 5.33
N TYR A 445 -4.69 -1.44 6.33
CA TYR A 445 -4.72 -1.00 7.73
C TYR A 445 -3.32 -0.70 8.29
N THR A 446 -2.37 -1.60 8.11
CA THR A 446 -1.09 -1.56 8.82
C THR A 446 -0.25 -0.32 8.46
N VAL A 447 -0.14 0.02 7.18
CA VAL A 447 0.66 1.18 6.74
C VAL A 447 0.07 2.48 7.29
N ALA A 448 -1.25 2.63 7.20
CA ALA A 448 -1.97 3.76 7.76
C ALA A 448 -1.81 3.84 9.29
N HIS A 449 -1.86 2.70 9.99
CA HIS A 449 -1.65 2.61 11.43
C HIS A 449 -0.22 3.01 11.85
N ILE A 450 0.80 2.56 11.11
CA ILE A 450 2.19 2.95 11.35
C ILE A 450 2.36 4.47 11.14
N THR A 451 1.78 5.03 10.09
CA THR A 451 1.81 6.48 9.83
C THR A 451 1.17 7.25 10.98
N ALA A 452 -0.02 6.83 11.43
CA ALA A 452 -0.71 7.43 12.57
C ALA A 452 0.12 7.36 13.87
N THR A 453 0.63 6.17 14.21
CA THR A 453 1.42 5.98 15.44
C THR A 453 2.73 6.76 15.40
N THR A 454 3.37 6.87 14.23
CA THR A 454 4.59 7.68 14.05
C THR A 454 4.32 9.16 14.30
N ALA A 455 3.24 9.70 13.74
CA ALA A 455 2.84 11.08 13.96
C ALA A 455 2.48 11.34 15.44
N LEU A 456 1.76 10.41 16.07
CA LEU A 456 1.40 10.52 17.49
C LEU A 456 2.63 10.48 18.42
N LYS A 457 3.66 9.70 18.09
CA LYS A 457 4.92 9.65 18.86
C LYS A 457 5.72 10.95 18.79
N GLN A 458 5.54 11.76 17.77
CA GLN A 458 6.21 13.05 17.62
C GLN A 458 5.58 14.15 18.50
N ILE A 459 4.36 13.94 19.02
CA ILE A 459 3.70 14.86 19.95
C ILE A 459 4.26 14.60 21.34
N ASP A 460 4.73 15.68 22.00
CA ASP A 460 5.25 15.61 23.36
C ASP A 460 4.19 15.06 24.34
N GLY A 461 4.62 14.14 25.20
CA GLY A 461 3.78 13.55 26.25
C GLY A 461 3.32 14.53 27.33
N GLU A 462 3.89 15.74 27.36
CA GLU A 462 3.48 16.81 28.28
C GLU A 462 2.04 17.26 28.04
N PHE A 463 1.55 17.21 26.78
CA PHE A 463 0.15 17.57 26.48
C PHE A 463 -0.84 16.66 27.21
N GLU A 464 -0.58 15.37 27.23
CA GLU A 464 -1.42 14.40 27.96
C GLU A 464 -1.27 14.58 29.48
N ALA A 465 -0.06 14.84 29.97
CA ALA A 465 0.20 15.06 31.40
C ALA A 465 -0.51 16.34 31.93
N VAL A 466 -0.45 17.43 31.17
CA VAL A 466 -1.14 18.70 31.51
C VAL A 466 -2.66 18.51 31.45
N SER A 467 -3.18 17.81 30.42
CA SER A 467 -4.61 17.50 30.32
C SER A 467 -5.10 16.69 31.52
N ALA A 468 -4.33 15.69 31.93
CA ALA A 468 -4.65 14.88 33.10
C ALA A 468 -4.63 15.71 34.41
N SER A 469 -3.65 16.60 34.57
CA SER A 469 -3.54 17.51 35.73
C SER A 469 -4.75 18.48 35.82
N LEU A 470 -5.21 18.94 34.67
CA LEU A 470 -6.37 19.83 34.55
C LEU A 470 -7.72 19.05 34.57
N LYS A 471 -7.70 17.73 34.72
CA LYS A 471 -8.87 16.84 34.67
C LYS A 471 -9.68 16.99 33.37
N VAL A 472 -8.99 17.29 32.24
CA VAL A 472 -9.62 17.37 30.93
C VAL A 472 -9.70 15.94 30.37
N PRO A 473 -10.89 15.44 29.98
CA PRO A 473 -11.04 14.09 29.47
C PRO A 473 -10.32 13.91 28.13
N PHE A 474 -9.75 12.70 27.91
CA PHE A 474 -8.89 12.39 26.77
C PHE A 474 -9.54 12.69 25.40
N TRP A 475 -10.86 12.52 25.24
CA TRP A 475 -11.55 12.82 23.97
C TRP A 475 -11.55 14.32 23.62
N ARG A 476 -11.50 15.21 24.64
CA ARG A 476 -11.32 16.66 24.38
C ARG A 476 -9.89 16.97 23.97
N THR A 477 -8.91 16.36 24.62
CA THR A 477 -7.49 16.45 24.25
C THR A 477 -7.27 15.93 22.83
N PHE A 478 -7.84 14.76 22.51
CA PHE A 478 -7.81 14.18 21.18
C PHE A 478 -8.35 15.16 20.13
N GLY A 479 -9.59 15.64 20.28
CA GLY A 479 -10.25 16.47 19.27
C GLY A 479 -9.68 17.89 19.14
N ARG A 480 -9.22 18.50 20.25
CA ARG A 480 -8.78 19.92 20.26
C ARG A 480 -7.28 20.11 20.12
N ILE A 481 -6.48 19.11 20.45
CA ILE A 481 -5.02 19.20 20.44
C ILE A 481 -4.43 18.19 19.43
N THR A 482 -4.68 16.90 19.62
CA THR A 482 -4.00 15.84 18.84
C THR A 482 -4.42 15.87 17.37
N VAL A 483 -5.72 15.93 17.07
CA VAL A 483 -6.23 15.97 15.69
C VAL A 483 -5.69 17.16 14.90
N PRO A 484 -5.78 18.43 15.40
CA PRO A 484 -5.22 19.57 14.68
C PRO A 484 -3.71 19.50 14.45
N ILE A 485 -2.94 19.04 15.44
CA ILE A 485 -1.48 18.90 15.30
C ILE A 485 -1.12 17.81 14.27
N CYS A 486 -1.85 16.70 14.26
CA CYS A 486 -1.63 15.58 13.34
C CYS A 486 -2.36 15.72 12.00
N MET A 487 -3.00 16.86 11.71
CA MET A 487 -3.77 17.03 10.48
C MET A 487 -2.99 16.67 9.20
N PRO A 488 -1.70 17.02 9.03
CA PRO A 488 -0.94 16.57 7.86
C PRO A 488 -0.86 15.05 7.74
N ALA A 489 -0.61 14.34 8.85
CA ALA A 489 -0.56 12.87 8.84
C ALA A 489 -1.95 12.24 8.58
N ILE A 490 -3.02 12.87 9.07
CA ILE A 490 -4.40 12.45 8.79
C ILE A 490 -4.71 12.58 7.29
N LEU A 491 -4.27 13.66 6.65
CA LEU A 491 -4.39 13.85 5.20
C LEU A 491 -3.56 12.84 4.42
N ASP A 492 -2.33 12.56 4.86
CA ASP A 492 -1.49 11.52 4.25
C ASP A 492 -2.19 10.15 4.29
N ILE A 493 -2.80 9.78 5.41
CA ILE A 493 -3.55 8.52 5.57
C ILE A 493 -4.78 8.51 4.66
N ALA A 494 -5.52 9.61 4.58
CA ALA A 494 -6.73 9.70 3.75
C ALA A 494 -6.39 9.54 2.26
N VAL A 495 -5.35 10.23 1.77
CA VAL A 495 -4.90 10.12 0.38
C VAL A 495 -4.28 8.75 0.12
N TYR A 496 -3.55 8.17 1.07
CA TYR A 496 -3.05 6.80 0.97
C TYR A 496 -4.21 5.81 0.74
N PHE A 497 -5.28 5.88 1.53
CA PHE A 497 -6.46 5.05 1.32
C PHE A 497 -7.13 5.31 -0.02
N PHE A 498 -7.32 6.56 -0.37
CA PHE A 498 -7.99 6.94 -1.61
C PHE A 498 -7.27 6.39 -2.85
N VAL A 499 -5.96 6.59 -2.94
CA VAL A 499 -5.16 6.13 -4.07
C VAL A 499 -5.11 4.60 -4.12
N ASN A 500 -4.81 3.94 -2.99
CA ASN A 500 -4.71 2.48 -2.97
C ASN A 500 -6.05 1.79 -3.19
N ALA A 501 -7.17 2.37 -2.74
CA ALA A 501 -8.50 1.85 -3.02
C ALA A 501 -8.86 1.93 -4.52
N LEU A 502 -8.44 3.00 -5.21
CA LEU A 502 -8.66 3.13 -6.66
C LEU A 502 -7.83 2.14 -7.47
N THR A 503 -6.61 1.83 -7.04
CA THR A 503 -5.64 1.03 -7.79
C THR A 503 -5.65 -0.45 -7.46
N THR A 504 -6.28 -0.85 -6.33
CA THR A 504 -6.29 -2.26 -5.89
C THR A 504 -7.15 -3.14 -6.78
N VAL A 505 -6.63 -4.31 -7.13
CA VAL A 505 -7.32 -5.39 -7.83
C VAL A 505 -7.39 -6.63 -6.97
N SER A 506 -6.24 -7.09 -6.46
CA SER A 506 -6.08 -8.38 -5.80
C SER A 506 -6.99 -8.56 -4.58
N ALA A 507 -7.20 -7.51 -3.79
CA ALA A 507 -8.04 -7.61 -2.60
C ALA A 507 -9.54 -7.73 -2.91
N VAL A 508 -10.00 -7.21 -4.05
CA VAL A 508 -11.43 -7.06 -4.35
C VAL A 508 -11.95 -7.99 -5.44
N ILE A 509 -11.04 -8.68 -6.17
CA ILE A 509 -11.37 -9.49 -7.36
C ILE A 509 -12.36 -10.64 -7.09
N PHE A 510 -12.48 -11.10 -5.84
CA PHE A 510 -13.43 -12.16 -5.46
C PHE A 510 -14.73 -11.64 -4.84
N LEU A 511 -14.82 -10.34 -4.53
CA LEU A 511 -15.87 -9.80 -3.65
C LEU A 511 -16.91 -8.95 -4.37
N TYR A 512 -16.63 -8.55 -5.62
CA TYR A 512 -17.57 -7.71 -6.36
C TYR A 512 -18.80 -8.49 -6.84
N GLY A 513 -19.92 -7.80 -6.91
CA GLY A 513 -21.12 -8.27 -7.59
C GLY A 513 -21.38 -7.45 -8.86
N PRO A 514 -22.42 -7.81 -9.66
CA PRO A 514 -22.73 -7.11 -10.90
C PRO A 514 -22.89 -5.59 -10.74
N ALA A 515 -23.59 -5.15 -9.69
CA ALA A 515 -23.82 -3.73 -9.38
C ALA A 515 -22.66 -3.04 -8.65
N THR A 516 -21.65 -3.79 -8.16
CA THR A 516 -20.53 -3.26 -7.38
C THR A 516 -19.18 -3.47 -8.05
N LYS A 517 -19.19 -3.73 -9.36
CA LYS A 517 -17.99 -3.84 -10.17
C LYS A 517 -17.16 -2.56 -10.06
N LEU A 518 -15.85 -2.72 -9.89
CA LEU A 518 -14.89 -1.62 -9.74
C LEU A 518 -14.11 -1.39 -11.03
N ALA A 519 -13.58 -0.17 -11.22
CA ALA A 519 -12.81 0.19 -12.42
C ALA A 519 -11.62 -0.74 -12.68
N ALA A 520 -10.86 -1.09 -11.62
CA ALA A 520 -9.73 -1.99 -11.76
C ALA A 520 -10.13 -3.41 -12.24
N ILE A 521 -11.33 -3.86 -11.88
CA ILE A 521 -11.91 -5.13 -12.35
C ILE A 521 -12.44 -4.99 -13.79
N ALA A 522 -13.08 -3.86 -14.10
CA ALA A 522 -13.53 -3.57 -15.45
C ALA A 522 -12.36 -3.54 -16.46
N ILE A 523 -11.20 -3.02 -16.07
CA ILE A 523 -9.98 -3.06 -16.88
C ILE A 523 -9.61 -4.51 -17.25
N VAL A 524 -9.62 -5.43 -16.28
CA VAL A 524 -9.33 -6.85 -16.53
C VAL A 524 -10.33 -7.44 -17.54
N HIS A 525 -11.61 -7.19 -17.35
CA HIS A 525 -12.65 -7.73 -18.24
C HIS A 525 -12.57 -7.14 -19.65
N MET A 526 -12.36 -5.83 -19.78
CA MET A 526 -12.19 -5.19 -21.09
C MET A 526 -10.97 -5.72 -21.83
N ASP A 527 -9.86 -5.98 -21.13
CA ASP A 527 -8.66 -6.57 -21.73
C ASP A 527 -8.91 -8.02 -22.17
N GLU A 528 -9.57 -8.84 -21.35
CA GLU A 528 -9.96 -10.22 -21.70
C GLU A 528 -10.88 -10.27 -22.92
N MET A 529 -11.73 -9.28 -23.13
CA MET A 529 -12.59 -9.16 -24.33
C MET A 529 -11.87 -8.55 -25.54
N GLY A 530 -10.56 -8.25 -25.42
CA GLY A 530 -9.76 -7.64 -26.48
C GLY A 530 -9.97 -6.13 -26.67
N ALA A 531 -10.71 -5.46 -25.78
CA ALA A 531 -10.91 -4.03 -25.78
C ALA A 531 -9.80 -3.27 -25.02
N SER A 532 -8.53 -3.61 -25.31
CA SER A 532 -7.37 -3.10 -24.57
C SER A 532 -7.25 -1.56 -24.61
N ALA A 533 -7.78 -0.88 -25.64
CA ALA A 533 -7.77 0.59 -25.70
C ALA A 533 -8.73 1.20 -24.67
N ALA A 534 -9.92 0.61 -24.48
CA ALA A 534 -10.85 1.03 -23.44
C ALA A 534 -10.30 0.69 -22.03
N ALA A 535 -9.66 -0.49 -21.88
CA ALA A 535 -8.96 -0.86 -20.64
C ALA A 535 -7.87 0.17 -20.28
N ALA A 536 -7.04 0.58 -21.25
CA ALA A 536 -6.05 1.64 -21.05
C ALA A 536 -6.69 3.00 -20.74
N GLY A 537 -7.84 3.31 -21.34
CA GLY A 537 -8.63 4.51 -21.06
C GLY A 537 -9.12 4.55 -19.60
N MET A 538 -9.73 3.47 -19.13
CA MET A 538 -10.19 3.34 -17.74
C MET A 538 -9.02 3.43 -16.75
N ALA A 539 -7.89 2.75 -17.05
CA ALA A 539 -6.69 2.82 -16.22
C ALA A 539 -6.09 4.24 -16.18
N SER A 540 -6.09 4.96 -17.32
CA SER A 540 -5.65 6.36 -17.39
C SER A 540 -6.52 7.27 -16.53
N MET A 541 -7.85 7.06 -16.51
CA MET A 541 -8.75 7.80 -15.63
C MET A 541 -8.42 7.59 -14.14
N ILE A 542 -8.08 6.36 -13.74
CA ILE A 542 -7.61 6.09 -12.38
C ILE A 542 -6.33 6.87 -12.07
N VAL A 543 -5.35 6.87 -12.98
CA VAL A 543 -4.09 7.60 -12.81
C VAL A 543 -4.34 9.10 -12.66
N PHE A 544 -5.13 9.70 -13.54
CA PHE A 544 -5.45 11.14 -13.46
C PHE A 544 -6.16 11.51 -12.16
N THR A 545 -7.06 10.66 -11.69
CA THR A 545 -7.77 10.86 -10.41
C THR A 545 -6.82 10.75 -9.22
N ALA A 546 -5.95 9.74 -9.21
CA ALA A 546 -4.96 9.54 -8.15
C ALA A 546 -3.94 10.70 -8.10
N LEU A 547 -3.45 11.16 -9.26
CA LEU A 547 -2.58 12.33 -9.35
C LEU A 547 -3.30 13.61 -8.92
N GLY A 548 -4.56 13.80 -9.32
CA GLY A 548 -5.40 14.91 -8.89
C GLY A 548 -5.59 14.95 -7.37
N ALA A 549 -5.85 13.81 -6.75
CA ALA A 549 -5.95 13.69 -5.29
C ALA A 549 -4.63 14.05 -4.59
N LYS A 550 -3.48 13.61 -5.14
CA LYS A 550 -2.15 13.96 -4.60
C LYS A 550 -1.84 15.45 -4.75
N LEU A 551 -2.17 16.05 -5.89
CA LEU A 551 -2.00 17.49 -6.09
C LEU A 551 -2.87 18.30 -5.15
N LEU A 552 -4.13 17.89 -4.95
CA LEU A 552 -5.03 18.50 -3.99
C LEU A 552 -4.46 18.42 -2.57
N GLN A 553 -3.92 17.27 -2.18
CA GLN A 553 -3.24 17.11 -0.90
C GLN A 553 -2.10 18.11 -0.74
N ILE A 554 -1.21 18.22 -1.72
CA ILE A 554 -0.06 19.14 -1.67
C ILE A 554 -0.54 20.61 -1.49
N LEU A 555 -1.64 20.98 -2.15
CA LEU A 555 -2.24 22.32 -2.00
C LEU A 555 -2.83 22.51 -0.60
N LEU A 556 -3.57 21.53 -0.10
CA LEU A 556 -4.15 21.57 1.25
C LEU A 556 -3.06 21.63 2.33
N ASP A 557 -2.00 20.84 2.20
CA ASP A 557 -0.87 20.86 3.14
C ASP A 557 -0.20 22.24 3.19
N ARG A 558 -0.01 22.91 2.04
CA ARG A 558 0.54 24.27 2.00
C ARG A 558 -0.37 25.26 2.73
N VAL A 559 -1.68 25.19 2.51
CA VAL A 559 -2.65 26.09 3.15
C VAL A 559 -2.74 25.84 4.66
N LEU A 560 -2.79 24.56 5.06
CA LEU A 560 -2.84 24.17 6.47
C LEU A 560 -1.55 24.51 7.20
N PHE A 561 -0.38 24.27 6.56
CA PHE A 561 0.92 24.64 7.14
C PHE A 561 1.02 26.14 7.41
N MET A 562 0.55 26.97 6.47
CA MET A 562 0.54 28.43 6.66
C MET A 562 -0.38 28.88 7.80
N ARG A 563 -1.51 28.21 8.02
CA ARG A 563 -2.51 28.59 9.04
C ARG A 563 -2.24 27.97 10.41
N LEU A 564 -1.92 26.68 10.49
CA LEU A 564 -1.83 25.95 11.75
C LEU A 564 -0.43 25.99 12.38
N GLN A 565 0.62 26.22 11.61
CA GLN A 565 2.00 26.25 12.09
C GLN A 565 2.63 27.67 12.06
N ALA A 566 1.84 28.71 11.88
CA ALA A 566 2.31 30.09 11.95
C ALA A 566 3.05 30.43 13.27
N TRP A 567 2.72 29.74 14.36
CA TRP A 567 3.39 29.84 15.66
C TRP A 567 4.80 29.23 15.70
N ARG A 568 5.11 28.29 14.81
CA ARG A 568 6.42 27.61 14.74
C ARG A 568 7.48 28.44 14.01
N LYS A 569 7.05 29.52 13.31
CA LYS A 569 7.93 30.47 12.62
C LYS A 569 8.30 31.68 13.48
N ARG A 570 7.80 31.75 14.71
CA ARG A 570 8.23 32.69 15.75
C ARG A 570 9.15 31.99 16.73
#